data_2dd43f93fa53e363ade2f01798f3a7fd
#
_entry.id   2dd43f93fa53e363ade2f01798f3a7fd
#
_cell.length_a   1.000
_cell.length_b   1.000
_cell.length_c   1.000
_cell.angle_alpha   90.00
_cell.angle_beta   90.00
_cell.angle_gamma   90.00
#
_symmetry.space_group_name_H-M   'P 1'
#
loop_
_entity.id
_entity.type
_entity.pdbx_description
1 polymer ?
#
loop_
_entity_poly.entity_id
_entity_poly.type
_entity_poly.pdbx_seq_one_letter_code
_entity_poly.pdbx_strand_id
1 'polypeptide(L)'
;MANNSKIIIAVIISGIIGFFFGKKSKDSNFSNFSDGGGVFPCPEPTKNLELNTRNRDKAIKADWIQYGALNLSDKAYYIRLAKHWNTSVAVAKKSTCGNCAAFDVSPRMKKCMSVGELQDKDGAFGYCWMHKFKCHSARTCYTWAKGGAITTDKVSYGWQERNQ
;
A
#
# COMPACT_ATOMS: atom_id res chain seq x y z
N MET A 1 -14.95 68.63 -21.34
CA MET A 1 -13.83 68.57 -22.26
C MET A 1 -12.88 67.52 -21.66
N ALA A 2 -12.84 66.37 -22.26
CA ALA A 2 -12.10 65.23 -21.77
C ALA A 2 -10.67 65.27 -22.35
N ASN A 3 -9.67 65.06 -21.52
CA ASN A 3 -8.31 64.93 -21.97
C ASN A 3 -7.77 63.54 -21.58
N ASN A 4 -7.69 62.66 -22.58
CA ASN A 4 -7.22 61.31 -22.48
C ASN A 4 -5.67 61.29 -22.60
N SER A 5 -4.95 61.12 -21.50
CA SER A 5 -3.54 60.85 -21.53
C SER A 5 -3.30 59.33 -21.51
N LYS A 6 -2.93 58.78 -22.63
CA LYS A 6 -2.47 57.38 -22.78
C LYS A 6 -1.05 57.29 -22.25
N ILE A 7 -0.85 56.61 -21.14
CA ILE A 7 0.48 56.24 -20.66
C ILE A 7 0.85 54.92 -21.33
N ILE A 8 1.86 54.94 -22.17
CA ILE A 8 2.49 53.75 -22.78
C ILE A 8 3.58 53.28 -21.79
N ILE A 9 3.34 52.16 -21.13
CA ILE A 9 4.35 51.50 -20.33
C ILE A 9 5.14 50.57 -21.23
N ALA A 10 6.39 50.94 -21.55
CA ALA A 10 7.31 50.04 -22.21
C ALA A 10 7.82 48.99 -21.22
N VAL A 11 7.46 47.73 -21.42
CA VAL A 11 7.98 46.60 -20.65
C VAL A 11 9.30 46.20 -21.28
N ILE A 12 10.39 46.51 -20.58
CA ILE A 12 11.74 45.98 -20.92
C ILE A 12 11.81 44.53 -20.43
N ILE A 13 11.77 43.59 -21.35
CA ILE A 13 12.01 42.18 -21.07
C ILE A 13 13.52 41.97 -21.03
N SER A 14 14.11 42.07 -19.84
CA SER A 14 15.46 41.62 -19.61
C SER A 14 15.47 40.09 -19.49
N GLY A 15 15.97 39.41 -20.51
CA GLY A 15 16.15 37.98 -20.52
C GLY A 15 17.20 37.54 -19.49
N ILE A 16 16.75 36.94 -18.42
CA ILE A 16 17.63 36.15 -17.53
C ILE A 16 17.56 34.70 -18.02
N ILE A 17 18.60 34.30 -18.74
CA ILE A 17 18.83 32.88 -19.06
C ILE A 17 19.28 32.20 -17.76
N GLY A 18 18.31 31.72 -17.00
CA GLY A 18 18.57 30.86 -15.86
C GLY A 18 19.00 29.49 -16.35
N PHE A 19 20.29 29.18 -16.22
CA PHE A 19 20.80 27.82 -16.33
C PHE A 19 20.21 27.01 -15.18
N PHE A 20 19.13 26.31 -15.44
CA PHE A 20 18.68 25.25 -14.57
C PHE A 20 19.66 24.09 -14.69
N PHE A 21 20.61 24.03 -13.77
CA PHE A 21 21.31 22.80 -13.45
C PHE A 21 20.26 21.84 -12.90
N GLY A 22 19.63 21.09 -13.76
CA GLY A 22 18.84 19.93 -13.39
C GLY A 22 19.77 18.99 -12.60
N LYS A 23 19.61 18.96 -11.27
CA LYS A 23 20.08 17.83 -10.47
C LYS A 23 19.43 16.61 -11.07
N LYS A 24 20.17 15.84 -11.89
CA LYS A 24 19.80 14.48 -12.23
C LYS A 24 19.63 13.75 -10.90
N SER A 25 18.39 13.54 -10.52
CA SER A 25 18.04 12.48 -9.59
C SER A 25 18.75 11.24 -10.13
N LYS A 26 19.62 10.64 -9.33
CA LYS A 26 20.15 9.33 -9.63
C LYS A 26 18.93 8.43 -9.69
N ASP A 27 18.45 8.16 -10.91
CA ASP A 27 17.58 7.04 -11.16
C ASP A 27 18.33 5.84 -10.61
N SER A 28 17.87 5.37 -9.46
CA SER A 28 18.34 4.12 -8.89
C SER A 28 18.21 3.09 -10.00
N ASN A 29 19.35 2.50 -10.40
CA ASN A 29 19.45 1.46 -11.40
C ASN A 29 18.56 0.27 -11.03
N PHE A 30 17.28 0.37 -11.34
CA PHE A 30 16.31 -0.73 -11.25
C PHE A 30 16.42 -1.67 -12.46
N SER A 31 17.37 -1.41 -13.37
CA SER A 31 17.52 -2.12 -14.64
C SER A 31 18.35 -3.39 -14.59
N ASN A 32 18.88 -3.80 -13.44
CA ASN A 32 19.64 -5.06 -13.28
C ASN A 32 18.92 -6.04 -12.33
N PHE A 33 17.60 -6.18 -12.47
CA PHE A 33 16.95 -7.40 -12.02
C PHE A 33 17.14 -8.45 -13.13
N SER A 34 18.39 -8.92 -13.27
CA SER A 34 18.67 -10.13 -14.01
C SER A 34 17.91 -11.29 -13.38
N ASP A 35 17.39 -12.20 -14.22
CA ASP A 35 16.75 -13.45 -13.84
C ASP A 35 17.65 -14.41 -13.00
N GLY A 36 18.75 -13.92 -12.45
CA GLY A 36 19.57 -14.55 -11.46
C GLY A 36 18.86 -14.52 -10.12
N GLY A 37 18.13 -15.56 -9.81
CA GLY A 37 17.30 -15.73 -8.63
C GLY A 37 18.08 -15.52 -7.32
N GLY A 38 18.19 -14.27 -6.90
CA GLY A 38 18.46 -13.95 -5.51
C GLY A 38 17.28 -14.50 -4.69
N VAL A 39 17.51 -15.64 -4.04
CA VAL A 39 16.50 -16.28 -3.20
C VAL A 39 16.32 -15.41 -1.96
N PHE A 40 15.52 -14.37 -2.06
CA PHE A 40 15.08 -13.66 -0.86
C PHE A 40 14.36 -14.66 0.05
N PRO A 41 14.80 -14.79 1.30
CA PRO A 41 14.14 -15.69 2.23
C PRO A 41 12.69 -15.31 2.43
N CYS A 42 11.86 -16.27 2.73
CA CYS A 42 10.48 -15.99 3.11
C CYS A 42 10.45 -15.06 4.34
N PRO A 43 9.53 -14.10 4.41
CA PRO A 43 9.36 -13.28 5.59
C PRO A 43 9.14 -14.15 6.83
N GLU A 44 9.84 -13.86 7.92
CA GLU A 44 9.83 -14.69 9.13
C GLU A 44 8.40 -14.99 9.64
N PRO A 45 7.46 -14.01 9.69
CA PRO A 45 6.10 -14.30 10.16
C PRO A 45 5.34 -15.32 9.31
N THR A 46 5.80 -15.63 8.09
CA THR A 46 5.14 -16.64 7.26
C THR A 46 5.41 -18.07 7.76
N LYS A 47 6.51 -18.27 8.48
CA LYS A 47 6.95 -19.57 9.04
C LYS A 47 6.84 -19.61 10.56
N ASN A 48 6.97 -18.48 11.22
CA ASN A 48 6.91 -18.33 12.67
C ASN A 48 5.48 -17.95 13.11
N LEU A 49 4.73 -18.95 13.60
CA LEU A 49 3.33 -18.75 14.00
C LEU A 49 3.18 -17.80 15.20
N GLU A 50 4.08 -17.83 16.15
CA GLU A 50 4.07 -16.96 17.32
C GLU A 50 4.25 -15.48 16.89
N LEU A 51 5.27 -15.22 16.07
CA LEU A 51 5.52 -13.88 15.53
C LEU A 51 4.34 -13.39 14.68
N ASN A 52 3.78 -14.25 13.84
CA ASN A 52 2.60 -13.94 13.04
C ASN A 52 1.40 -13.55 13.92
N THR A 53 1.14 -14.32 14.98
CA THR A 53 0.04 -14.08 15.92
C THR A 53 0.26 -12.77 16.68
N ARG A 54 1.47 -12.53 17.20
CA ARG A 54 1.82 -11.28 17.89
C ARG A 54 1.62 -10.06 16.99
N ASN A 55 2.06 -10.13 15.73
CA ASN A 55 1.88 -9.03 14.77
C ASN A 55 0.40 -8.79 14.45
N ARG A 56 -0.37 -9.85 14.26
CA ARG A 56 -1.82 -9.76 14.04
C ARG A 56 -2.53 -9.14 15.25
N ASP A 57 -2.23 -9.59 16.45
CA ASP A 57 -2.87 -9.10 17.66
C ASP A 57 -2.52 -7.63 17.94
N LYS A 58 -1.27 -7.23 17.64
CA LYS A 58 -0.87 -5.83 17.62
C LYS A 58 -1.70 -5.02 16.62
N ALA A 59 -1.90 -5.53 15.41
CA ALA A 59 -2.69 -4.85 14.38
C ALA A 59 -4.18 -4.73 14.77
N ILE A 60 -4.73 -5.69 15.49
CA ILE A 60 -6.10 -5.65 16.01
C ILE A 60 -6.24 -4.57 17.11
N LYS A 61 -5.27 -4.50 18.03
CA LYS A 61 -5.34 -3.66 19.23
C LYS A 61 -4.89 -2.21 19.02
N ALA A 62 -4.03 -1.95 18.04
CA ALA A 62 -3.47 -0.62 17.80
C ALA A 62 -4.52 0.33 17.21
N ASP A 63 -4.75 1.48 17.87
CA ASP A 63 -5.77 2.46 17.48
C ASP A 63 -5.61 3.01 16.06
N TRP A 64 -4.38 3.07 15.57
CA TRP A 64 -4.06 3.56 14.24
C TRP A 64 -4.11 2.48 13.14
N ILE A 65 -4.29 1.19 13.50
CA ILE A 65 -4.40 0.07 12.54
C ILE A 65 -5.82 -0.49 12.53
N GLN A 66 -6.33 -0.91 13.71
CA GLN A 66 -7.69 -1.46 13.88
C GLN A 66 -8.02 -2.55 12.86
N TYR A 67 -7.15 -3.59 12.75
CA TYR A 67 -7.40 -4.70 11.83
C TYR A 67 -8.66 -5.48 12.23
N GLY A 68 -9.65 -5.48 11.35
CA GLY A 68 -10.99 -6.07 11.53
C GLY A 68 -11.72 -6.17 10.17
N ALA A 69 -13.06 -6.20 10.07
CA ALA A 69 -13.90 -6.68 11.16
C ALA A 69 -13.65 -8.17 11.36
N LEU A 70 -13.48 -8.62 12.60
CA LEU A 70 -13.36 -10.07 12.88
C LEU A 70 -14.65 -10.79 12.54
N ASN A 71 -15.79 -10.14 12.79
CA ASN A 71 -17.07 -10.50 12.19
C ASN A 71 -17.34 -9.58 10.99
N LEU A 72 -17.38 -10.12 9.77
CA LEU A 72 -17.60 -9.36 8.53
C LEU A 72 -19.00 -8.68 8.48
N SER A 73 -19.93 -9.08 9.35
CA SER A 73 -21.24 -8.45 9.50
C SER A 73 -21.26 -7.27 10.48
N ASP A 74 -20.14 -6.93 11.14
CA ASP A 74 -20.06 -5.85 12.11
C ASP A 74 -20.25 -4.46 11.48
N LYS A 75 -21.49 -3.98 11.50
CA LYS A 75 -21.85 -2.66 10.96
C LYS A 75 -21.13 -1.53 11.69
N ALA A 76 -20.95 -1.65 13.02
CA ALA A 76 -20.33 -0.61 13.84
C ALA A 76 -18.85 -0.40 13.45
N TYR A 77 -18.13 -1.47 13.15
CA TYR A 77 -16.76 -1.40 12.64
C TYR A 77 -16.69 -0.60 11.32
N TYR A 78 -17.55 -0.90 10.35
CA TYR A 78 -17.53 -0.20 9.06
C TYR A 78 -17.98 1.26 9.15
N ILE A 79 -18.83 1.61 10.12
CA ILE A 79 -19.17 3.01 10.40
C ILE A 79 -17.94 3.77 10.93
N ARG A 80 -17.19 3.18 11.88
CA ARG A 80 -15.93 3.79 12.40
C ARG A 80 -14.89 3.94 11.28
N LEU A 81 -14.73 2.91 10.44
CA LEU A 81 -13.81 2.92 9.30
C LEU A 81 -14.15 4.01 8.29
N ALA A 82 -15.43 4.13 7.92
CA ALA A 82 -15.92 5.17 7.02
C ALA A 82 -15.66 6.59 7.57
N LYS A 83 -15.88 6.78 8.88
CA LYS A 83 -15.55 8.04 9.56
C LYS A 83 -14.05 8.33 9.53
N HIS A 84 -13.22 7.32 9.82
CA HIS A 84 -11.75 7.45 9.79
C HIS A 84 -11.22 7.89 8.43
N TRP A 85 -11.76 7.34 7.35
CA TRP A 85 -11.35 7.68 5.97
C TRP A 85 -12.14 8.85 5.36
N ASN A 86 -13.06 9.46 6.09
CA ASN A 86 -13.97 10.49 5.58
C ASN A 86 -14.70 10.06 4.30
N THR A 87 -15.33 8.88 4.33
CA THR A 87 -15.99 8.26 3.18
C THR A 87 -17.33 7.61 3.57
N SER A 88 -18.02 7.02 2.58
CA SER A 88 -19.26 6.27 2.86
C SER A 88 -18.97 4.86 3.37
N VAL A 89 -19.92 4.30 4.14
CA VAL A 89 -19.86 2.91 4.61
C VAL A 89 -19.81 1.91 3.44
N ALA A 90 -20.45 2.25 2.32
CA ALA A 90 -20.43 1.40 1.11
C ALA A 90 -19.01 1.33 0.50
N VAL A 91 -18.29 2.44 0.47
CA VAL A 91 -16.89 2.50 0.02
C VAL A 91 -16.00 1.77 1.02
N ALA A 92 -16.16 2.02 2.33
CA ALA A 92 -15.39 1.35 3.36
C ALA A 92 -15.49 -0.19 3.29
N LYS A 93 -16.69 -0.72 3.06
CA LYS A 93 -16.91 -2.18 2.88
C LYS A 93 -16.23 -2.76 1.65
N LYS A 94 -16.02 -1.98 0.59
CA LYS A 94 -15.33 -2.41 -0.62
C LYS A 94 -13.80 -2.29 -0.52
N SER A 95 -13.30 -1.57 0.47
CA SER A 95 -11.86 -1.34 0.70
C SER A 95 -11.32 -2.42 1.62
N THR A 96 -10.95 -3.56 1.03
CA THR A 96 -10.53 -4.76 1.76
C THR A 96 -9.05 -5.08 1.54
N CYS A 97 -8.49 -5.96 2.35
CA CYS A 97 -7.12 -6.44 2.14
C CYS A 97 -6.93 -6.97 0.71
N GLY A 98 -7.92 -7.67 0.15
CA GLY A 98 -7.87 -8.25 -1.20
C GLY A 98 -7.63 -7.23 -2.32
N ASN A 99 -7.84 -5.94 -2.10
CA ASN A 99 -7.51 -4.87 -3.04
C ASN A 99 -6.56 -3.81 -2.43
N CYS A 100 -5.88 -4.16 -1.35
CA CYS A 100 -4.89 -3.31 -0.70
C CYS A 100 -3.51 -3.43 -1.37
N ALA A 101 -2.82 -2.32 -1.57
CA ALA A 101 -1.49 -2.27 -2.16
C ALA A 101 -0.42 -3.09 -1.41
N ALA A 102 -0.62 -3.35 -0.12
CA ALA A 102 0.30 -4.13 0.71
C ALA A 102 -0.10 -5.60 0.89
N PHE A 103 -1.18 -6.06 0.25
CA PHE A 103 -1.66 -7.43 0.35
C PHE A 103 -1.05 -8.30 -0.74
N ASP A 104 -0.25 -9.29 -0.32
CA ASP A 104 0.54 -10.13 -1.22
C ASP A 104 -0.03 -11.55 -1.32
N VAL A 105 -0.44 -11.90 -2.53
CA VAL A 105 -0.89 -13.23 -2.95
C VAL A 105 -0.08 -13.74 -4.15
N SER A 106 1.14 -13.21 -4.34
CA SER A 106 2.06 -13.67 -5.39
C SER A 106 2.39 -15.16 -5.25
N PRO A 107 2.79 -15.84 -6.33
CA PRO A 107 3.16 -17.25 -6.29
C PRO A 107 4.23 -17.55 -5.22
N ARG A 108 5.27 -16.70 -5.10
CA ARG A 108 6.31 -16.86 -4.07
C ARG A 108 5.75 -16.75 -2.66
N MET A 109 4.89 -15.76 -2.41
CA MET A 109 4.33 -15.54 -1.08
C MET A 109 3.41 -16.69 -0.66
N LYS A 110 2.60 -17.21 -1.57
CA LYS A 110 1.78 -18.42 -1.32
C LYS A 110 2.66 -19.60 -0.92
N LYS A 111 3.81 -19.81 -1.61
CA LYS A 111 4.78 -20.85 -1.22
C LYS A 111 5.37 -20.59 0.16
N CYS A 112 5.71 -19.34 0.50
CA CYS A 112 6.25 -18.98 1.80
C CYS A 112 5.27 -19.24 2.95
N MET A 113 3.99 -19.03 2.73
CA MET A 113 2.98 -19.21 3.77
C MET A 113 2.67 -20.67 4.08
N SER A 114 3.12 -21.63 3.25
CA SER A 114 2.89 -23.07 3.38
C SER A 114 1.42 -23.46 3.64
N VAL A 115 0.54 -22.52 3.36
CA VAL A 115 -0.89 -22.75 3.41
C VAL A 115 -1.23 -23.15 2.00
N GLY A 116 -1.69 -24.38 1.82
CA GLY A 116 -2.43 -24.75 0.64
C GLY A 116 -3.45 -23.66 0.36
N GLU A 117 -4.17 -23.68 -0.72
CA GLU A 117 -5.17 -22.67 -1.04
C GLU A 117 -6.20 -22.59 0.09
N LEU A 118 -5.86 -21.87 1.17
CA LEU A 118 -6.81 -21.52 2.21
C LEU A 118 -7.70 -20.41 1.64
N GLN A 119 -8.58 -20.84 0.78
CA GLN A 119 -9.73 -20.07 0.37
C GLN A 119 -10.93 -20.56 1.18
N ASP A 120 -11.68 -19.63 1.71
CA ASP A 120 -13.02 -19.90 2.23
C ASP A 120 -14.06 -19.17 1.36
N LYS A 121 -15.33 -19.31 1.71
CA LYS A 121 -16.42 -18.64 0.99
C LYS A 121 -16.32 -17.11 0.95
N ASP A 122 -15.56 -16.52 1.86
CA ASP A 122 -15.44 -15.08 2.00
C ASP A 122 -14.16 -14.52 1.35
N GLY A 123 -13.18 -15.39 1.01
CA GLY A 123 -11.97 -14.96 0.35
C GLY A 123 -10.74 -15.86 0.58
N ALA A 124 -9.55 -15.30 0.54
CA ALA A 124 -8.29 -16.03 0.62
C ALA A 124 -7.30 -15.39 1.59
N PHE A 125 -6.35 -16.20 2.07
CA PHE A 125 -5.22 -15.68 2.85
C PHE A 125 -4.13 -15.11 1.92
N GLY A 126 -3.50 -14.02 2.40
CA GLY A 126 -2.33 -13.39 1.84
C GLY A 126 -1.44 -12.82 2.94
N TYR A 127 -0.37 -12.18 2.57
CA TYR A 127 0.58 -11.55 3.49
C TYR A 127 0.44 -10.03 3.47
N CYS A 128 0.38 -9.40 4.63
CA CYS A 128 0.39 -7.94 4.76
C CYS A 128 1.81 -7.44 4.99
N TRP A 129 2.38 -6.74 4.01
CA TRP A 129 3.72 -6.16 4.13
C TRP A 129 3.81 -5.02 5.15
N MET A 130 2.74 -4.23 5.32
CA MET A 130 2.73 -3.12 6.28
C MET A 130 2.81 -3.60 7.73
N HIS A 131 2.08 -4.66 8.06
CA HIS A 131 1.93 -5.12 9.44
C HIS A 131 2.57 -6.49 9.68
N LYS A 132 3.18 -7.07 8.66
CA LYS A 132 4.01 -8.29 8.71
C LYS A 132 3.29 -9.50 9.35
N PHE A 133 2.10 -9.82 8.82
CA PHE A 133 1.35 -11.02 9.22
C PHE A 133 0.47 -11.56 8.10
N LYS A 134 0.02 -12.82 8.24
CA LYS A 134 -0.94 -13.45 7.33
C LYS A 134 -2.33 -12.89 7.59
N CYS A 135 -2.91 -12.20 6.62
CA CYS A 135 -4.23 -11.58 6.72
C CYS A 135 -5.20 -12.13 5.69
N HIS A 136 -6.49 -11.95 5.95
CA HIS A 136 -7.57 -12.45 5.08
C HIS A 136 -8.06 -11.35 4.14
N SER A 137 -8.30 -11.69 2.87
CA SER A 137 -8.66 -10.73 1.81
C SER A 137 -9.96 -9.96 2.06
N ALA A 138 -10.94 -10.56 2.75
CA ALA A 138 -12.22 -9.93 3.08
C ALA A 138 -12.15 -8.93 4.25
N ARG A 139 -11.04 -8.93 5.00
CA ARG A 139 -10.85 -7.98 6.12
C ARG A 139 -10.26 -6.66 5.63
N THR A 140 -10.14 -5.71 6.54
CA THR A 140 -9.55 -4.40 6.26
C THR A 140 -8.92 -3.80 7.53
N CYS A 141 -8.31 -2.62 7.44
CA CYS A 141 -7.76 -1.88 8.57
C CYS A 141 -7.69 -0.38 8.24
N TYR A 142 -7.45 0.47 9.23
CA TYR A 142 -7.37 1.92 9.04
C TYR A 142 -6.25 2.35 8.07
N THR A 143 -5.21 1.55 7.93
CA THR A 143 -4.07 1.82 7.04
C THR A 143 -4.25 1.25 5.62
N TRP A 144 -5.46 0.81 5.26
CA TRP A 144 -5.71 0.32 3.89
C TRP A 144 -5.31 1.35 2.84
N ALA A 145 -4.64 0.90 1.80
CA ALA A 145 -4.22 1.72 0.66
C ALA A 145 -4.65 1.07 -0.65
N LYS A 146 -5.26 1.87 -1.54
CA LYS A 146 -5.68 1.41 -2.87
C LYS A 146 -4.47 1.02 -3.72
N GLY A 147 -4.59 -0.02 -4.54
CA GLY A 147 -3.57 -0.38 -5.55
C GLY A 147 -3.09 -1.84 -5.52
N GLY A 148 -3.78 -2.73 -4.81
CA GLY A 148 -3.46 -4.15 -4.74
C GLY A 148 -4.54 -5.03 -5.38
N ALA A 149 -4.45 -6.31 -5.26
CA ALA A 149 -3.43 -7.10 -4.54
C ALA A 149 -2.12 -7.21 -5.32
N ILE A 150 -1.02 -7.56 -4.60
CA ILE A 150 0.25 -7.95 -5.21
C ILE A 150 0.11 -9.38 -5.73
N THR A 151 0.21 -9.54 -7.04
CA THR A 151 -0.01 -10.84 -7.71
C THR A 151 1.25 -11.37 -8.41
N THR A 152 2.33 -10.59 -8.46
CA THR A 152 3.58 -10.96 -9.13
C THR A 152 4.75 -11.00 -8.17
N ASP A 153 5.68 -11.93 -8.39
CA ASP A 153 6.88 -12.09 -7.57
C ASP A 153 7.77 -10.85 -7.62
N LYS A 154 7.87 -10.19 -8.77
CA LYS A 154 8.63 -8.93 -8.94
C LYS A 154 8.18 -7.84 -7.97
N VAL A 155 6.87 -7.59 -7.88
CA VAL A 155 6.32 -6.58 -6.96
C VAL A 155 6.49 -7.01 -5.51
N SER A 156 6.30 -8.31 -5.22
CA SER A 156 6.52 -8.89 -3.91
C SER A 156 7.96 -8.71 -3.41
N TYR A 157 8.95 -8.96 -4.26
CA TYR A 157 10.37 -8.71 -3.94
C TYR A 157 10.65 -7.24 -3.66
N GLY A 158 10.13 -6.31 -4.46
CA GLY A 158 10.29 -4.89 -4.23
C GLY A 158 9.66 -4.40 -2.91
N TRP A 159 8.58 -5.03 -2.43
CA TRP A 159 8.05 -4.78 -1.10
C TRP A 159 8.98 -5.32 -0.01
N GLN A 160 9.57 -6.49 -0.21
CA GLN A 160 10.50 -7.07 0.76
C GLN A 160 11.76 -6.22 0.93
N GLU A 161 12.37 -5.75 -0.16
CA GLU A 161 13.53 -4.87 -0.15
C GLU A 161 13.30 -3.59 0.67
N ARG A 162 12.14 -2.98 0.51
CA ARG A 162 11.76 -1.76 1.25
C ARG A 162 11.44 -1.98 2.73
N ASN A 163 11.26 -3.24 3.17
CA ASN A 163 10.85 -3.59 4.53
C ASN A 163 11.91 -4.37 5.31
N GLN A 164 13.13 -4.46 4.79
CA GLN A 164 14.30 -5.00 5.48
C GLN A 164 14.87 -4.02 6.51
#